data_e4e32a29955d4d3ecfb0ef34d043b626
#
_entry.id   e4e32a29955d4d3ecfb0ef34d043b626
#
_cell.length_a   1.000
_cell.length_b   1.000
_cell.length_c   1.000
_cell.angle_alpha   90.00
_cell.angle_beta   90.00
_cell.angle_gamma   90.00
#
_symmetry.space_group_name_H-M   'P 1'
#
loop_
_entity.id
_entity.type
_entity.pdbx_description
1 polymer ?
#
loop_
_entity_poly.entity_id
_entity_poly.type
_entity_poly.pdbx_seq_one_letter_code
_entity_poly.pdbx_strand_id
1 'polypeptide(L)'
;MLGGFCYLLYFCKKINDMEETKHIKISDYNYPLPDERIAKFPLPVRDQSKLLVYQHGQISETHFTSLPDYLEPGTLMIFNNTKVIQARLHFRKETGALIEIFCLEPIEPNDYVLNFQQTQHAAWLCMIGNLKKWKEGPLHKEMTVKGKTLTLTATRGECHGTSHWIDFTWDNPEVTFADILEFFGELPIPPYLNRETQESDKETYQTVYSKIKGSVAAPTAGLHFTERVLNALKEKGVDLEEVTLHVGAGTFKPVKSEEIEGHEMHTEYISVNRGTIEKLLAHGGEAVAVGTTSVRTLESLYYIGVTLSQHPDASQQELHGQQWQPHETHPEVSTTKAP
;
A
#
# COMPACT_ATOMS: atom_id res chain seq x y z
N MET A 1 -33.86 -14.02 -4.96
CA MET A 1 -32.64 -14.85 -4.90
C MET A 1 -31.47 -13.90 -4.83
N LEU A 2 -31.03 -13.62 -3.59
CA LEU A 2 -29.99 -12.64 -3.29
C LEU A 2 -28.70 -13.41 -3.05
N GLY A 3 -27.86 -13.52 -4.06
CA GLY A 3 -26.50 -14.03 -3.95
C GLY A 3 -25.53 -12.87 -3.99
N GLY A 4 -25.53 -12.03 -2.95
CA GLY A 4 -24.61 -10.91 -2.82
C GLY A 4 -23.24 -11.37 -2.38
N PHE A 5 -22.23 -11.06 -3.16
CA PHE A 5 -20.86 -11.10 -2.74
C PHE A 5 -20.61 -9.96 -1.76
N CYS A 6 -20.69 -10.21 -0.50
CA CYS A 6 -20.32 -9.25 0.51
C CYS A 6 -19.28 -9.84 1.45
N TYR A 7 -18.00 -9.62 1.15
CA TYR A 7 -16.94 -9.82 2.14
C TYR A 7 -17.14 -8.90 3.35
N LEU A 8 -17.80 -7.75 3.16
CA LEU A 8 -18.13 -6.81 4.24
C LEU A 8 -19.22 -7.31 5.19
N LEU A 9 -20.20 -8.12 4.72
CA LEU A 9 -21.30 -8.60 5.57
C LEU A 9 -20.93 -9.83 6.43
N TYR A 10 -19.86 -10.53 6.13
CA TYR A 10 -19.43 -11.67 6.94
C TYR A 10 -18.87 -11.24 8.30
N PHE A 11 -18.27 -10.06 8.39
CA PHE A 11 -17.72 -9.53 9.63
C PHE A 11 -18.77 -8.93 10.56
N CYS A 12 -19.89 -8.43 10.07
CA CYS A 12 -20.92 -7.82 10.93
C CYS A 12 -21.87 -8.79 11.61
N LYS A 13 -21.85 -10.10 11.35
CA LYS A 13 -22.90 -11.00 11.78
C LYS A 13 -22.68 -11.78 13.08
N LYS A 14 -21.47 -11.74 13.68
CA LYS A 14 -21.23 -12.47 14.93
C LYS A 14 -20.21 -11.78 15.84
N ILE A 15 -20.67 -10.96 16.76
CA ILE A 15 -19.87 -10.41 17.86
C ILE A 15 -19.25 -11.52 18.72
N ASN A 16 -19.87 -12.70 18.81
CA ASN A 16 -19.32 -13.86 19.51
C ASN A 16 -18.11 -14.53 18.82
N ASP A 17 -17.91 -14.30 17.50
CA ASP A 17 -16.75 -14.85 16.77
C ASP A 17 -15.49 -13.96 16.88
N MET A 18 -15.60 -12.73 17.43
CA MET A 18 -14.46 -11.81 17.51
C MET A 18 -13.41 -12.23 18.54
N GLU A 19 -13.80 -12.91 19.60
CA GLU A 19 -12.84 -13.41 20.58
C GLU A 19 -12.05 -14.60 20.04
N GLU A 20 -12.67 -15.44 19.20
CA GLU A 20 -11.97 -16.51 18.48
C GLU A 20 -10.98 -15.99 17.41
N THR A 21 -11.28 -14.84 16.78
CA THR A 21 -10.37 -14.26 15.77
C THR A 21 -9.06 -13.76 16.36
N LYS A 22 -9.02 -13.34 17.62
CA LYS A 22 -7.81 -12.91 18.31
C LYS A 22 -6.77 -14.03 18.41
N HIS A 23 -7.24 -15.25 18.58
CA HIS A 23 -6.43 -16.45 18.77
C HIS A 23 -6.12 -17.21 17.49
N ILE A 24 -6.36 -16.63 16.32
CA ILE A 24 -5.93 -17.21 15.05
C ILE A 24 -4.41 -17.30 15.04
N LYS A 25 -3.90 -18.51 14.88
CA LYS A 25 -2.47 -18.79 14.88
C LYS A 25 -1.90 -18.70 13.47
N ILE A 26 -0.74 -18.04 13.33
CA ILE A 26 -0.05 -17.97 12.05
C ILE A 26 0.34 -19.36 11.53
N SER A 27 0.60 -20.30 12.43
CA SER A 27 0.91 -21.71 12.08
C SER A 27 -0.20 -22.38 11.26
N ASP A 28 -1.47 -21.98 11.44
CA ASP A 28 -2.61 -22.56 10.75
C ASP A 28 -2.64 -22.19 9.25
N TYR A 29 -1.89 -21.16 8.90
CA TYR A 29 -1.72 -20.68 7.51
C TYR A 29 -0.36 -21.07 6.91
N ASN A 30 0.45 -21.82 7.65
CA ASN A 30 1.76 -22.24 7.18
C ASN A 30 1.64 -23.47 6.30
N TYR A 31 2.24 -23.41 5.13
CA TYR A 31 2.31 -24.52 4.18
C TYR A 31 3.66 -24.52 3.44
N PRO A 32 4.12 -25.67 2.94
CA PRO A 32 5.33 -25.73 2.12
C PRO A 32 5.17 -24.92 0.84
N LEU A 33 5.93 -23.84 0.68
CA LEU A 33 6.02 -23.05 -0.54
C LEU A 33 7.44 -23.06 -1.07
N PRO A 34 7.81 -24.03 -1.92
CA PRO A 34 9.15 -24.10 -2.52
C PRO A 34 9.41 -22.88 -3.41
N ASP A 35 10.65 -22.41 -3.44
CA ASP A 35 11.05 -21.20 -4.17
C ASP A 35 10.72 -21.25 -5.67
N GLU A 36 10.76 -22.43 -6.29
CA GLU A 36 10.38 -22.67 -7.68
C GLU A 36 8.89 -22.46 -7.97
N ARG A 37 8.03 -22.39 -6.94
CA ARG A 37 6.61 -22.05 -7.09
C ARG A 37 6.36 -20.55 -7.10
N ILE A 38 7.36 -19.75 -6.76
CA ILE A 38 7.28 -18.29 -6.74
C ILE A 38 7.77 -17.75 -8.08
N ALA A 39 6.85 -17.16 -8.86
CA ALA A 39 7.22 -16.51 -10.10
C ALA A 39 8.13 -15.30 -9.81
N LYS A 40 9.35 -15.31 -10.35
CA LYS A 40 10.33 -14.24 -10.15
C LYS A 40 10.06 -13.02 -11.06
N PHE A 41 9.37 -13.23 -12.16
CA PHE A 41 9.04 -12.21 -13.14
C PHE A 41 7.56 -12.32 -13.54
N PRO A 42 6.91 -11.19 -13.87
CA PRO A 42 5.56 -11.21 -14.40
C PRO A 42 5.53 -11.83 -15.81
N LEU A 43 4.34 -12.26 -16.23
CA LEU A 43 4.13 -12.65 -17.63
C LEU A 43 4.26 -11.42 -18.55
N PRO A 44 4.75 -11.60 -19.80
CA PRO A 44 4.83 -10.51 -20.79
C PRO A 44 3.46 -9.84 -21.04
N VAL A 45 2.39 -10.62 -20.99
CA VAL A 45 1.01 -10.16 -21.07
C VAL A 45 0.35 -10.46 -19.72
N ARG A 46 0.25 -9.44 -18.86
CA ARG A 46 -0.08 -9.61 -17.43
C ARG A 46 -1.48 -10.20 -17.17
N ASP A 47 -2.46 -9.97 -18.04
CA ASP A 47 -3.82 -10.50 -17.93
C ASP A 47 -3.96 -11.96 -18.43
N GLN A 48 -2.89 -12.57 -18.91
CA GLN A 48 -2.82 -14.02 -19.13
C GLN A 48 -2.46 -14.80 -17.86
N SER A 49 -2.28 -14.12 -16.73
CA SER A 49 -2.10 -14.77 -15.44
C SER A 49 -3.29 -15.66 -15.12
N LYS A 50 -3.05 -16.74 -14.38
CA LYS A 50 -4.09 -17.60 -13.85
C LYS A 50 -4.96 -16.85 -12.86
N LEU A 51 -6.25 -17.10 -12.91
CA LEU A 51 -7.25 -16.61 -11.97
C LEU A 51 -7.84 -17.81 -11.22
N LEU A 52 -7.62 -17.87 -9.91
CA LEU A 52 -8.30 -18.81 -9.04
C LEU A 52 -9.61 -18.16 -8.58
N VAL A 53 -10.72 -18.82 -8.87
CA VAL A 53 -12.07 -18.36 -8.52
C VAL A 53 -12.61 -19.24 -7.41
N TYR A 54 -13.02 -18.63 -6.30
CA TYR A 54 -13.75 -19.28 -5.22
C TYR A 54 -15.16 -18.69 -5.16
N GLN A 55 -16.17 -19.49 -5.45
CA GLN A 55 -17.55 -19.04 -5.50
C GLN A 55 -18.49 -20.15 -4.99
N HIS A 56 -19.36 -19.83 -4.03
CA HIS A 56 -20.33 -20.79 -3.46
C HIS A 56 -19.71 -22.10 -2.97
N GLY A 57 -18.52 -22.04 -2.37
CA GLY A 57 -17.81 -23.24 -1.90
C GLY A 57 -17.10 -24.04 -2.98
N GLN A 58 -17.14 -23.58 -4.24
CA GLN A 58 -16.47 -24.23 -5.38
C GLN A 58 -15.22 -23.46 -5.77
N ILE A 59 -14.16 -24.19 -6.08
CA ILE A 59 -12.90 -23.64 -6.57
C ILE A 59 -12.77 -24.01 -8.05
N SER A 60 -12.48 -23.01 -8.88
CA SER A 60 -12.16 -23.21 -10.29
C SER A 60 -10.97 -22.37 -10.71
N GLU A 61 -10.33 -22.72 -11.81
CA GLU A 61 -9.18 -22.00 -12.38
C GLU A 61 -9.50 -21.54 -13.79
N THR A 62 -9.15 -20.30 -14.10
CA THR A 62 -9.22 -19.70 -15.43
C THR A 62 -8.08 -18.71 -15.63
N HIS A 63 -8.18 -17.81 -16.61
CA HIS A 63 -7.24 -16.71 -16.83
C HIS A 63 -7.86 -15.38 -16.44
N PHE A 64 -7.04 -14.41 -16.08
CA PHE A 64 -7.50 -13.10 -15.62
C PHE A 64 -8.30 -12.33 -16.68
N THR A 65 -8.10 -12.64 -17.96
CA THR A 65 -8.92 -12.13 -19.08
C THR A 65 -10.40 -12.44 -18.94
N SER A 66 -10.76 -13.52 -18.22
CA SER A 66 -12.16 -13.93 -17.99
C SER A 66 -12.78 -13.25 -16.75
N LEU A 67 -12.06 -12.37 -16.05
CA LEU A 67 -12.62 -11.67 -14.88
C LEU A 67 -13.99 -11.03 -15.13
N PRO A 68 -14.24 -10.36 -16.28
CA PRO A 68 -15.54 -9.77 -16.55
C PRO A 68 -16.71 -10.78 -16.53
N ASP A 69 -16.46 -12.06 -16.81
CA ASP A 69 -17.51 -13.10 -16.85
C ASP A 69 -18.08 -13.42 -15.46
N TYR A 70 -17.32 -13.12 -14.41
CA TYR A 70 -17.68 -13.37 -13.01
C TYR A 70 -18.35 -12.20 -12.30
N LEU A 71 -18.54 -11.07 -12.99
CA LEU A 71 -19.12 -9.85 -12.41
C LEU A 71 -20.43 -9.51 -13.11
N GLU A 72 -21.41 -9.05 -12.34
CA GLU A 72 -22.69 -8.61 -12.89
C GLU A 72 -22.66 -7.13 -13.32
N PRO A 73 -23.46 -6.72 -14.32
CA PRO A 73 -23.67 -5.30 -14.62
C PRO A 73 -24.16 -4.55 -13.37
N GLY A 74 -23.64 -3.34 -13.17
CA GLY A 74 -23.93 -2.54 -11.96
C GLY A 74 -23.09 -2.91 -10.76
N THR A 75 -22.13 -3.85 -10.86
CA THR A 75 -21.14 -4.09 -9.80
C THR A 75 -20.24 -2.85 -9.66
N LEU A 76 -19.98 -2.41 -8.43
CA LEU A 76 -18.97 -1.41 -8.12
C LEU A 76 -17.62 -2.08 -7.79
N MET A 77 -16.56 -1.70 -8.48
CA MET A 77 -15.19 -2.14 -8.18
C MET A 77 -14.36 -0.97 -7.65
N ILE A 78 -13.62 -1.21 -6.57
CA ILE A 78 -12.77 -0.21 -5.90
C ILE A 78 -11.30 -0.57 -6.03
N PHE A 79 -10.50 0.37 -6.55
CA PHE A 79 -9.09 0.20 -6.85
C PHE A 79 -8.22 1.14 -6.01
N ASN A 80 -7.06 0.66 -5.55
CA ASN A 80 -6.04 1.54 -4.97
C ASN A 80 -5.16 2.13 -6.08
N ASN A 81 -5.25 3.45 -6.29
CA ASN A 81 -4.60 4.16 -7.40
C ASN A 81 -3.19 4.67 -7.10
N THR A 82 -2.58 4.20 -6.01
CA THR A 82 -1.22 4.64 -5.67
C THR A 82 -0.17 4.13 -6.65
N LYS A 83 0.85 4.96 -6.86
CA LYS A 83 2.03 4.66 -7.66
C LYS A 83 3.24 4.43 -6.76
N VAL A 84 3.97 3.33 -7.03
CA VAL A 84 5.20 3.01 -6.29
C VAL A 84 6.29 3.99 -6.64
N ILE A 85 6.98 4.49 -5.61
CA ILE A 85 8.14 5.38 -5.73
C ILE A 85 9.44 4.59 -5.62
N GLN A 86 10.52 5.14 -6.15
CA GLN A 86 11.86 4.57 -6.04
C GLN A 86 12.46 4.87 -4.66
N ALA A 87 11.84 4.31 -3.61
CA ALA A 87 12.08 4.66 -2.21
C ALA A 87 13.38 4.14 -1.62
N ARG A 88 14.15 3.34 -2.37
CA ARG A 88 15.38 2.70 -1.90
C ARG A 88 16.59 3.45 -2.45
N LEU A 89 17.33 4.11 -1.56
CA LEU A 89 18.52 4.91 -1.90
C LEU A 89 19.78 4.19 -1.41
N HIS A 90 20.77 4.04 -2.27
CA HIS A 90 22.07 3.44 -1.93
C HIS A 90 23.16 4.52 -1.91
N PHE A 91 23.85 4.60 -0.79
CA PHE A 91 25.03 5.45 -0.59
C PHE A 91 26.25 4.60 -0.34
N ARG A 92 27.39 5.00 -0.92
CA ARG A 92 28.67 4.34 -0.70
C ARG A 92 29.60 5.28 0.08
N LYS A 93 30.05 4.83 1.25
CA LYS A 93 31.04 5.56 2.04
C LYS A 93 32.42 5.48 1.39
N GLU A 94 33.32 6.40 1.73
CA GLU A 94 34.74 6.35 1.31
C GLU A 94 35.41 5.03 1.67
N THR A 95 35.01 4.42 2.78
CA THR A 95 35.47 3.08 3.22
C THR A 95 34.97 1.94 2.35
N GLY A 96 34.18 2.22 1.29
CA GLY A 96 33.54 1.24 0.42
C GLY A 96 32.25 0.63 0.98
N ALA A 97 31.88 0.91 2.25
CA ALA A 97 30.66 0.35 2.84
C ALA A 97 29.41 0.89 2.15
N LEU A 98 28.52 -0.02 1.75
CA LEU A 98 27.21 0.31 1.19
C LEU A 98 26.21 0.52 2.34
N ILE A 99 25.53 1.67 2.32
CA ILE A 99 24.43 2.01 3.23
C ILE A 99 23.16 2.11 2.38
N GLU A 100 22.11 1.38 2.75
CA GLU A 100 20.80 1.49 2.15
C GLU A 100 19.94 2.39 3.05
N ILE A 101 19.26 3.36 2.44
CA ILE A 101 18.23 4.19 3.08
C ILE A 101 16.92 3.89 2.38
N PHE A 102 15.96 3.38 3.12
CA PHE A 102 14.63 3.04 2.60
C PHE A 102 13.60 4.00 3.16
N CYS A 103 13.10 4.91 2.33
CA CYS A 103 12.09 5.91 2.67
C CYS A 103 10.75 5.21 2.97
N LEU A 104 10.14 5.53 4.11
CA LEU A 104 8.88 4.93 4.59
C LEU A 104 7.73 5.91 4.46
N GLU A 105 7.86 7.07 5.12
CA GLU A 105 6.85 8.12 5.17
C GLU A 105 7.48 9.51 5.29
N PRO A 106 6.84 10.55 4.74
CA PRO A 106 7.33 11.92 4.86
C PRO A 106 7.13 12.44 6.29
N ILE A 107 8.08 13.25 6.77
CA ILE A 107 7.99 13.90 8.07
C ILE A 107 7.86 15.41 7.90
N GLU A 108 8.69 16.02 7.07
CA GLU A 108 8.69 17.47 6.90
C GLU A 108 8.84 17.85 5.42
N PRO A 109 7.76 18.42 4.85
CA PRO A 109 6.38 18.40 5.34
C PRO A 109 5.82 16.98 5.42
N ASN A 110 4.87 16.70 6.35
CA ASN A 110 4.30 15.37 6.57
C ASN A 110 3.19 14.98 5.56
N ASP A 111 3.01 15.77 4.53
CA ASP A 111 2.11 15.50 3.40
C ASP A 111 2.92 15.00 2.21
N TYR A 112 2.48 13.93 1.57
CA TYR A 112 3.19 13.30 0.45
C TYR A 112 3.33 14.23 -0.74
N VAL A 113 2.26 14.97 -1.12
CA VAL A 113 2.27 15.85 -2.29
C VAL A 113 3.19 17.04 -2.05
N LEU A 114 3.07 17.67 -0.87
CA LEU A 114 3.91 18.80 -0.50
C LEU A 114 5.38 18.39 -0.35
N ASN A 115 5.64 17.20 0.21
CA ASN A 115 7.01 16.71 0.38
C ASN A 115 7.68 16.40 -0.97
N PHE A 116 6.96 15.77 -1.90
CA PHE A 116 7.50 15.50 -3.25
C PHE A 116 7.79 16.77 -4.05
N GLN A 117 7.12 17.87 -3.76
CA GLN A 117 7.33 19.17 -4.41
C GLN A 117 8.46 20.00 -3.77
N GLN A 118 8.98 19.56 -2.61
CA GLN A 118 10.08 20.27 -1.97
C GLN A 118 11.29 20.34 -2.90
N THR A 119 11.96 21.47 -2.85
CA THR A 119 13.23 21.72 -3.53
C THR A 119 14.32 21.99 -2.49
N GLN A 120 15.49 21.41 -2.67
CA GLN A 120 16.67 21.53 -1.81
C GLN A 120 16.63 20.82 -0.46
N HIS A 121 15.46 20.54 0.13
CA HIS A 121 15.32 19.82 1.41
C HIS A 121 14.04 19.04 1.49
N ALA A 122 14.10 17.81 2.07
CA ALA A 122 12.94 17.01 2.48
C ALA A 122 13.36 16.08 3.61
N ALA A 123 12.45 15.86 4.58
CA ALA A 123 12.71 14.94 5.68
C ALA A 123 11.77 13.74 5.64
N TRP A 124 12.33 12.55 5.86
CA TRP A 124 11.61 11.27 5.81
C TRP A 124 11.96 10.36 6.98
N LEU A 125 10.99 9.61 7.46
CA LEU A 125 11.25 8.45 8.30
C LEU A 125 11.74 7.32 7.41
N CYS A 126 12.90 6.74 7.74
CA CYS A 126 13.56 5.75 6.91
C CYS A 126 14.04 4.54 7.72
N MET A 127 14.01 3.36 7.11
CA MET A 127 14.80 2.22 7.57
C MET A 127 16.20 2.31 6.96
N ILE A 128 17.21 1.87 7.75
CA ILE A 128 18.59 1.93 7.31
C ILE A 128 19.19 0.53 7.29
N GLY A 129 19.53 0.07 6.10
CA GLY A 129 20.30 -1.14 5.91
C GLY A 129 21.79 -0.90 6.22
N ASN A 130 22.43 -1.86 6.88
CA ASN A 130 23.83 -1.79 7.26
C ASN A 130 24.16 -0.61 8.21
N LEU A 131 23.20 -0.21 9.07
CA LEU A 131 23.29 0.91 10.01
C LEU A 131 24.58 0.93 10.84
N LYS A 132 25.08 -0.25 11.26
CA LYS A 132 26.33 -0.39 12.04
C LYS A 132 27.55 0.24 11.35
N LYS A 133 27.51 0.40 10.02
CA LYS A 133 28.57 1.04 9.22
C LYS A 133 28.40 2.55 9.07
N TRP A 134 27.20 3.08 9.39
CA TRP A 134 26.95 4.51 9.40
C TRP A 134 26.94 5.06 10.83
N LYS A 135 28.10 5.30 11.38
CA LYS A 135 28.24 5.77 12.78
C LYS A 135 27.95 7.24 12.92
N GLU A 136 28.52 8.07 12.03
CA GLU A 136 28.46 9.53 12.10
C GLU A 136 28.65 10.15 10.72
N GLY A 137 28.36 11.44 10.63
CA GLY A 137 28.54 12.29 9.44
C GLY A 137 27.47 12.07 8.38
N PRO A 138 27.32 13.02 7.45
CA PRO A 138 26.42 12.88 6.31
C PRO A 138 26.93 11.86 5.30
N LEU A 139 26.02 11.35 4.49
CA LEU A 139 26.32 10.55 3.29
C LEU A 139 26.09 11.41 2.05
N HIS A 140 26.94 11.26 1.05
CA HIS A 140 26.84 11.98 -0.21
C HIS A 140 26.77 11.02 -1.37
N LYS A 141 25.97 11.38 -2.37
CA LYS A 141 25.89 10.67 -3.64
C LYS A 141 25.78 11.71 -4.78
N GLU A 142 26.61 11.56 -5.78
CA GLU A 142 26.60 12.44 -6.95
C GLU A 142 26.05 11.70 -8.17
N MET A 143 25.38 12.45 -9.04
CA MET A 143 24.90 11.99 -10.33
C MET A 143 24.94 13.13 -11.35
N THR A 144 25.21 12.81 -12.58
CA THR A 144 25.10 13.78 -13.68
C THR A 144 23.69 13.75 -14.24
N VAL A 145 22.96 14.86 -14.09
CA VAL A 145 21.58 15.03 -14.59
C VAL A 145 21.59 16.19 -15.59
N LYS A 146 21.21 15.92 -16.84
CA LYS A 146 21.19 16.92 -17.91
C LYS A 146 22.50 17.70 -18.06
N GLY A 147 23.63 17.02 -17.88
CA GLY A 147 24.98 17.60 -18.02
C GLY A 147 25.48 18.45 -16.83
N LYS A 148 24.71 18.50 -15.73
CA LYS A 148 25.11 19.15 -14.46
C LYS A 148 25.29 18.07 -13.40
N THR A 149 26.28 18.21 -12.52
CA THR A 149 26.43 17.37 -11.36
C THR A 149 25.38 17.78 -10.33
N LEU A 150 24.63 16.79 -9.81
CA LEU A 150 23.66 16.93 -8.75
C LEU A 150 24.17 16.12 -7.56
N THR A 151 24.32 16.76 -6.41
CA THR A 151 24.80 16.15 -5.16
C THR A 151 23.63 16.00 -4.21
N LEU A 152 23.32 14.74 -3.84
CA LEU A 152 22.36 14.41 -2.80
C LEU A 152 23.12 14.12 -1.50
N THR A 153 22.71 14.78 -0.42
CA THR A 153 23.24 14.57 0.93
C THR A 153 22.14 14.01 1.82
N ALA A 154 22.44 12.94 2.58
CA ALA A 154 21.57 12.38 3.60
C ALA A 154 22.20 12.55 4.99
N THR A 155 21.49 13.16 5.91
CA THR A 155 21.90 13.36 7.30
C THR A 155 20.97 12.61 8.23
N ARG A 156 21.55 11.78 9.10
CA ARG A 156 20.77 10.97 10.04
C ARG A 156 20.43 11.77 11.29
N GLY A 157 19.14 11.90 11.59
CA GLY A 157 18.60 12.49 12.80
C GLY A 157 18.21 11.45 13.86
N GLU A 158 17.12 11.72 14.56
CA GLU A 158 16.63 10.94 15.69
C GLU A 158 16.17 9.52 15.30
N CYS A 159 16.23 8.62 16.28
CA CYS A 159 15.79 7.25 16.14
C CYS A 159 14.34 7.11 16.65
N HIS A 160 13.47 6.53 15.82
CA HIS A 160 12.08 6.22 16.14
C HIS A 160 11.86 4.71 16.01
N GLY A 161 11.99 4.00 17.12
CA GLY A 161 11.88 2.53 17.11
C GLY A 161 12.98 1.87 16.29
N THR A 162 12.62 1.27 15.14
CA THR A 162 13.57 0.65 14.20
C THR A 162 13.92 1.55 13.01
N SER A 163 13.35 2.77 12.96
CA SER A 163 13.49 3.72 11.87
C SER A 163 14.21 4.99 12.34
N HIS A 164 14.67 5.80 11.42
CA HIS A 164 15.38 7.03 11.71
C HIS A 164 14.83 8.16 10.87
N TRP A 165 14.79 9.35 11.44
CA TRP A 165 14.61 10.58 10.70
C TRP A 165 15.83 10.79 9.81
N ILE A 166 15.61 11.03 8.52
CA ILE A 166 16.66 11.37 7.55
C ILE A 166 16.31 12.68 6.88
N ASP A 167 17.23 13.65 7.01
CA ASP A 167 17.18 14.89 6.26
C ASP A 167 17.93 14.71 4.94
N PHE A 168 17.23 14.91 3.84
CA PHE A 168 17.79 14.94 2.51
C PHE A 168 17.96 16.38 2.05
N THR A 169 19.15 16.73 1.58
CA THR A 169 19.43 18.02 0.96
C THR A 169 20.14 17.82 -0.37
N TRP A 170 19.91 18.73 -1.32
CA TRP A 170 20.56 18.70 -2.63
C TRP A 170 20.82 20.11 -3.15
N ASP A 171 21.76 20.22 -4.08
CA ASP A 171 22.37 21.48 -4.50
C ASP A 171 21.68 22.16 -5.71
N ASN A 172 20.60 21.59 -6.24
CA ASN A 172 19.87 22.15 -7.37
C ASN A 172 18.41 22.46 -7.01
N PRO A 173 18.00 23.75 -6.93
CA PRO A 173 16.64 24.14 -6.57
C PRO A 173 15.59 23.91 -7.68
N GLU A 174 16.01 23.57 -8.90
CA GLU A 174 15.10 23.21 -10.00
C GLU A 174 14.65 21.75 -9.93
N VAL A 175 15.24 20.94 -9.02
CA VAL A 175 14.99 19.52 -8.84
C VAL A 175 14.12 19.33 -7.62
N THR A 176 13.01 18.64 -7.78
CA THR A 176 12.10 18.29 -6.67
C THR A 176 12.55 17.00 -5.96
N PHE A 177 12.04 16.74 -4.75
CA PHE A 177 12.31 15.47 -4.07
C PHE A 177 11.79 14.26 -4.87
N ALA A 178 10.68 14.41 -5.59
CA ALA A 178 10.21 13.38 -6.50
C ALA A 178 11.24 13.04 -7.58
N ASP A 179 11.93 14.06 -8.13
CA ASP A 179 13.00 13.87 -9.11
C ASP A 179 14.25 13.23 -8.46
N ILE A 180 14.57 13.61 -7.21
CA ILE A 180 15.66 12.97 -6.44
C ILE A 180 15.43 11.46 -6.32
N LEU A 181 14.21 11.05 -5.93
CA LEU A 181 13.87 9.62 -5.83
C LEU A 181 13.94 8.93 -7.21
N GLU A 182 13.55 9.62 -8.27
CA GLU A 182 13.61 9.07 -9.63
C GLU A 182 15.05 8.90 -10.14
N PHE A 183 15.94 9.84 -9.80
CA PHE A 183 17.34 9.80 -10.27
C PHE A 183 18.22 8.89 -9.41
N PHE A 184 18.10 8.96 -8.09
CA PHE A 184 19.00 8.30 -7.16
C PHE A 184 18.46 7.00 -6.58
N GLY A 185 17.14 6.80 -6.66
CA GLY A 185 16.45 5.70 -6.03
C GLY A 185 16.28 4.48 -6.92
N GLU A 186 15.97 3.37 -6.26
CA GLU A 186 15.58 2.12 -6.87
C GLU A 186 14.18 1.73 -6.42
N LEU A 187 13.43 1.08 -7.31
CA LEU A 187 12.09 0.60 -6.99
C LEU A 187 12.21 -0.58 -6.01
N PRO A 188 11.55 -0.52 -4.85
CA PRO A 188 11.54 -1.64 -3.93
C PRO A 188 10.62 -2.75 -4.46
N ILE A 189 11.17 -3.96 -4.63
CA ILE A 189 10.39 -5.16 -4.96
C ILE A 189 10.27 -6.07 -3.74
N PRO A 190 9.24 -6.94 -3.66
CA PRO A 190 9.06 -7.84 -2.53
C PRO A 190 10.27 -8.74 -2.28
N PRO A 191 10.74 -8.86 -1.01
CA PRO A 191 11.93 -9.66 -0.69
C PRO A 191 11.81 -11.13 -1.08
N TYR A 192 10.61 -11.72 -1.08
CA TYR A 192 10.37 -13.11 -1.44
C TYR A 192 10.66 -13.43 -2.91
N LEU A 193 10.77 -12.41 -3.78
CA LEU A 193 11.20 -12.59 -5.16
C LEU A 193 12.66 -13.03 -5.25
N ASN A 194 13.46 -12.74 -4.21
CA ASN A 194 14.86 -13.18 -4.09
C ASN A 194 15.69 -12.90 -5.36
N ARG A 195 15.56 -11.68 -5.89
CA ARG A 195 16.29 -11.13 -7.03
C ARG A 195 16.49 -9.64 -6.88
N GLU A 196 17.44 -9.09 -7.61
CA GLU A 196 17.63 -7.64 -7.72
C GLU A 196 16.56 -7.00 -8.58
N THR A 197 16.30 -5.71 -8.33
CA THR A 197 15.40 -4.87 -9.13
C THR A 197 16.00 -4.65 -10.52
N GLN A 198 15.16 -4.72 -11.53
CA GLN A 198 15.50 -4.44 -12.94
C GLN A 198 14.81 -3.19 -13.43
N GLU A 199 15.31 -2.59 -14.51
CA GLU A 199 14.70 -1.40 -15.11
C GLU A 199 13.23 -1.64 -15.52
N SER A 200 12.95 -2.84 -16.03
CA SER A 200 11.59 -3.27 -16.38
C SER A 200 10.61 -3.26 -15.20
N ASP A 201 11.09 -3.38 -13.95
CA ASP A 201 10.21 -3.37 -12.78
C ASP A 201 9.55 -1.99 -12.57
N LYS A 202 10.14 -0.91 -13.07
CA LYS A 202 9.56 0.43 -13.03
C LYS A 202 8.19 0.48 -13.73
N GLU A 203 7.96 -0.37 -14.72
CA GLU A 203 6.70 -0.49 -15.43
C GLU A 203 5.89 -1.69 -14.95
N THR A 204 6.53 -2.85 -14.77
CA THR A 204 5.83 -4.10 -14.48
C THR A 204 5.36 -4.19 -13.03
N TYR A 205 6.01 -3.51 -12.08
CA TYR A 205 5.59 -3.42 -10.68
C TYR A 205 4.76 -2.16 -10.41
N GLN A 206 3.95 -1.76 -11.38
CA GLN A 206 2.95 -0.70 -11.30
C GLN A 206 1.62 -1.19 -11.86
N THR A 207 0.51 -0.72 -11.28
CA THR A 207 -0.80 -0.95 -11.90
C THR A 207 -1.01 0.01 -13.07
N VAL A 208 -1.79 -0.41 -14.08
CA VAL A 208 -2.07 0.45 -15.25
C VAL A 208 -2.90 1.69 -14.92
N TYR A 209 -3.56 1.69 -13.76
CA TYR A 209 -4.37 2.80 -13.25
C TYR A 209 -3.68 3.60 -12.14
N SER A 210 -2.40 3.35 -11.85
CA SER A 210 -1.66 4.07 -10.82
C SER A 210 -1.44 5.54 -11.18
N LYS A 211 -1.76 6.46 -10.25
CA LYS A 211 -1.70 7.92 -10.46
C LYS A 211 -0.93 8.64 -9.37
N ILE A 212 -1.22 8.32 -8.11
CA ILE A 212 -0.77 9.09 -6.94
C ILE A 212 0.52 8.49 -6.40
N LYS A 213 1.65 9.16 -6.59
CA LYS A 213 2.97 8.73 -6.06
C LYS A 213 2.94 8.71 -4.53
N GLY A 214 3.62 7.73 -3.91
CA GLY A 214 3.80 7.69 -2.45
C GLY A 214 3.84 6.29 -1.83
N SER A 215 3.45 5.25 -2.55
CA SER A 215 3.57 3.87 -2.05
C SER A 215 4.97 3.32 -2.22
N VAL A 216 5.42 2.53 -1.26
CA VAL A 216 6.68 1.78 -1.35
C VAL A 216 6.47 0.33 -1.85
N ALA A 217 5.22 -0.11 -1.94
CA ALA A 217 4.85 -1.39 -2.55
C ALA A 217 3.61 -1.24 -3.44
N ALA A 218 3.55 -2.02 -4.51
CA ALA A 218 2.40 -2.04 -5.40
C ALA A 218 1.20 -2.76 -4.77
N PRO A 219 -0.04 -2.33 -5.03
CA PRO A 219 -1.24 -3.12 -4.74
C PRO A 219 -1.27 -4.32 -5.72
N THR A 220 -0.59 -5.41 -5.33
CA THR A 220 -0.20 -6.51 -6.24
C THR A 220 -1.37 -7.22 -6.91
N ALA A 221 -2.56 -7.27 -6.28
CA ALA A 221 -3.77 -7.79 -6.92
C ALA A 221 -4.15 -7.00 -8.19
N GLY A 222 -3.79 -5.72 -8.23
CA GLY A 222 -4.04 -4.84 -9.37
C GLY A 222 -3.07 -5.01 -10.54
N LEU A 223 -1.96 -5.72 -10.36
CA LEU A 223 -0.92 -5.85 -11.40
C LEU A 223 -1.38 -6.67 -12.61
N HIS A 224 -2.41 -7.48 -12.47
CA HIS A 224 -2.95 -8.32 -13.54
C HIS A 224 -3.89 -7.55 -14.49
N PHE A 225 -4.39 -6.38 -14.10
CA PHE A 225 -5.26 -5.57 -14.96
C PHE A 225 -4.49 -4.99 -16.15
N THR A 226 -5.18 -4.95 -17.28
CA THR A 226 -4.78 -4.26 -18.51
C THR A 226 -5.90 -3.34 -18.95
N GLU A 227 -5.60 -2.38 -19.82
CA GLU A 227 -6.64 -1.53 -20.42
C GLU A 227 -7.74 -2.36 -21.11
N ARG A 228 -7.38 -3.51 -21.71
CA ARG A 228 -8.34 -4.44 -22.30
C ARG A 228 -9.35 -4.95 -21.29
N VAL A 229 -8.89 -5.42 -20.12
CA VAL A 229 -9.77 -5.93 -19.06
C VAL A 229 -10.61 -4.80 -18.47
N LEU A 230 -10.01 -3.63 -18.22
CA LEU A 230 -10.75 -2.46 -17.71
C LEU A 230 -11.85 -2.01 -18.67
N ASN A 231 -11.58 -2.00 -19.98
CA ASN A 231 -12.57 -1.63 -20.98
C ASN A 231 -13.69 -2.68 -21.07
N ALA A 232 -13.36 -3.97 -21.04
CA ALA A 232 -14.37 -5.04 -21.02
C ALA A 232 -15.30 -4.95 -19.80
N LEU A 233 -14.75 -4.58 -18.62
CA LEU A 233 -15.55 -4.34 -17.42
C LEU A 233 -16.51 -3.15 -17.61
N LYS A 234 -16.02 -2.03 -18.16
CA LYS A 234 -16.86 -0.85 -18.44
C LYS A 234 -17.95 -1.16 -19.47
N GLU A 235 -17.61 -1.87 -20.54
CA GLU A 235 -18.58 -2.31 -21.57
C GLU A 235 -19.65 -3.24 -21.00
N LYS A 236 -19.31 -4.02 -19.99
CA LYS A 236 -20.26 -4.86 -19.23
C LYS A 236 -21.16 -4.04 -18.28
N GLY A 237 -20.84 -2.78 -18.03
CA GLY A 237 -21.58 -1.94 -17.10
C GLY A 237 -21.11 -2.09 -15.64
N VAL A 238 -19.85 -2.45 -15.43
CA VAL A 238 -19.21 -2.45 -14.11
C VAL A 238 -18.71 -1.02 -13.82
N ASP A 239 -19.08 -0.49 -12.68
CA ASP A 239 -18.59 0.83 -12.21
C ASP A 239 -17.19 0.68 -11.59
N LEU A 240 -16.26 1.55 -12.01
CA LEU A 240 -14.89 1.54 -11.53
C LEU A 240 -14.61 2.82 -10.74
N GLU A 241 -14.23 2.68 -9.47
CA GLU A 241 -13.89 3.78 -8.58
C GLU A 241 -12.52 3.60 -7.96
N GLU A 242 -11.94 4.71 -7.52
CA GLU A 242 -10.57 4.74 -7.01
C GLU A 242 -10.54 5.26 -5.57
N VAL A 243 -9.67 4.65 -4.79
CA VAL A 243 -9.24 5.14 -3.47
C VAL A 243 -7.72 5.26 -3.46
N THR A 244 -7.18 6.02 -2.53
CA THR A 244 -5.74 6.13 -2.32
C THR A 244 -5.40 5.56 -0.95
N LEU A 245 -4.47 4.61 -0.90
CA LEU A 245 -3.81 4.16 0.31
C LEU A 245 -2.31 4.07 0.00
N HIS A 246 -1.50 4.85 0.70
CA HIS A 246 -0.05 4.81 0.56
C HIS A 246 0.50 3.61 1.32
N VAL A 247 0.87 2.56 0.58
CA VAL A 247 1.39 1.32 1.17
C VAL A 247 2.76 1.59 1.76
N GLY A 248 2.87 1.46 3.07
CA GLY A 248 4.12 1.62 3.81
C GLY A 248 5.01 0.37 3.79
N ALA A 249 6.24 0.50 4.29
CA ALA A 249 7.19 -0.62 4.34
C ALA A 249 6.83 -1.72 5.35
N GLY A 250 5.81 -1.50 6.18
CA GLY A 250 5.26 -2.53 7.07
C GLY A 250 4.85 -3.80 6.31
N THR A 251 4.42 -3.65 5.05
CA THR A 251 4.04 -4.78 4.18
C THR A 251 5.21 -5.74 3.88
N PHE A 252 6.46 -5.30 4.03
CA PHE A 252 7.65 -6.14 3.84
C PHE A 252 8.13 -6.82 5.12
N LYS A 253 7.53 -6.48 6.29
CA LYS A 253 7.88 -7.10 7.56
C LYS A 253 7.11 -8.41 7.72
N PRO A 254 7.79 -9.53 7.99
CA PRO A 254 7.11 -10.78 8.28
C PRO A 254 6.35 -10.68 9.61
N VAL A 255 5.21 -11.33 9.71
CA VAL A 255 4.48 -11.51 10.97
C VAL A 255 5.37 -12.35 11.93
N LYS A 256 5.58 -11.86 13.15
CA LYS A 256 6.44 -12.51 14.16
C LYS A 256 5.68 -13.03 15.36
N SER A 257 4.45 -12.57 15.56
CA SER A 257 3.57 -13.05 16.64
C SER A 257 3.04 -14.45 16.31
N GLU A 258 2.80 -15.24 17.34
CA GLU A 258 2.17 -16.55 17.17
C GLU A 258 0.68 -16.44 16.87
N GLU A 259 0.03 -15.43 17.45
CA GLU A 259 -1.39 -15.14 17.29
C GLU A 259 -1.61 -13.74 16.71
N ILE A 260 -2.76 -13.53 16.07
CA ILE A 260 -3.14 -12.25 15.44
C ILE A 260 -3.09 -11.10 16.45
N GLU A 261 -3.57 -11.31 17.68
CA GLU A 261 -3.60 -10.27 18.71
C GLU A 261 -2.23 -9.66 19.02
N GLY A 262 -1.19 -10.48 18.94
CA GLY A 262 0.20 -10.01 19.16
C GLY A 262 0.83 -9.28 17.98
N HIS A 263 0.12 -9.13 16.85
CA HIS A 263 0.65 -8.45 15.67
C HIS A 263 0.40 -6.94 15.72
N GLU A 264 1.47 -6.18 15.81
CA GLU A 264 1.41 -4.72 15.75
C GLU A 264 1.14 -4.25 14.31
N MET A 265 -0.07 -3.74 14.07
CA MET A 265 -0.45 -3.17 12.78
C MET A 265 0.15 -1.78 12.61
N HIS A 266 0.74 -1.54 11.45
CA HIS A 266 1.25 -0.23 11.07
C HIS A 266 0.14 0.67 10.52
N THR A 267 0.28 1.97 10.76
CA THR A 267 -0.62 3.00 10.22
C THR A 267 -0.25 3.29 8.75
N GLU A 268 -1.25 3.57 7.92
CA GLU A 268 -1.07 3.97 6.53
C GLU A 268 -1.99 5.16 6.21
N TYR A 269 -1.49 6.06 5.38
CA TYR A 269 -2.26 7.23 4.94
C TYR A 269 -3.28 6.84 3.88
N ILE A 270 -4.55 7.24 4.07
CA ILE A 270 -5.63 7.05 3.10
C ILE A 270 -6.21 8.39 2.65
N SER A 271 -6.69 8.43 1.41
CA SER A 271 -7.45 9.54 0.87
C SER A 271 -8.56 9.01 -0.03
N VAL A 272 -9.79 9.46 0.20
CA VAL A 272 -10.96 9.01 -0.56
C VAL A 272 -11.81 10.22 -0.92
N ASN A 273 -12.19 10.33 -2.18
CA ASN A 273 -13.07 11.39 -2.66
C ASN A 273 -14.49 11.22 -2.15
N ARG A 274 -15.15 12.32 -1.82
CA ARG A 274 -16.57 12.32 -1.42
C ARG A 274 -17.45 11.61 -2.45
N GLY A 275 -17.23 11.83 -3.75
CA GLY A 275 -18.00 11.18 -4.81
C GLY A 275 -17.87 9.65 -4.82
N THR A 276 -16.72 9.11 -4.47
CA THR A 276 -16.52 7.65 -4.31
C THR A 276 -17.33 7.11 -3.13
N ILE A 277 -17.39 7.86 -2.00
CA ILE A 277 -18.20 7.50 -0.83
C ILE A 277 -19.70 7.55 -1.22
N GLU A 278 -20.16 8.60 -1.91
CA GLU A 278 -21.55 8.72 -2.36
C GLU A 278 -21.93 7.57 -3.30
N LYS A 279 -21.06 7.15 -4.22
CA LYS A 279 -21.29 5.97 -5.06
C LYS A 279 -21.36 4.68 -4.27
N LEU A 280 -20.45 4.48 -3.31
CA LEU A 280 -20.49 3.31 -2.42
C LEU A 280 -21.81 3.22 -1.67
N LEU A 281 -22.31 4.34 -1.15
CA LEU A 281 -23.62 4.40 -0.49
C LEU A 281 -24.77 4.12 -1.46
N ALA A 282 -24.71 4.63 -2.69
CA ALA A 282 -25.72 4.36 -3.72
C ALA A 282 -25.78 2.86 -4.12
N HIS A 283 -24.66 2.12 -3.98
CA HIS A 283 -24.60 0.66 -4.17
C HIS A 283 -24.92 -0.13 -2.87
N GLY A 284 -25.51 0.52 -1.86
CA GLY A 284 -25.87 -0.13 -0.60
C GLY A 284 -24.67 -0.55 0.26
N GLY A 285 -23.48 0.00 0.02
CA GLY A 285 -22.24 -0.38 0.66
C GLY A 285 -21.60 -1.64 0.06
N GLU A 286 -22.14 -2.17 -1.02
CA GLU A 286 -21.61 -3.36 -1.69
C GLU A 286 -20.57 -2.98 -2.76
N ALA A 287 -19.39 -3.59 -2.71
CA ALA A 287 -18.34 -3.37 -3.69
C ALA A 287 -17.39 -4.57 -3.79
N VAL A 288 -16.76 -4.71 -4.93
CA VAL A 288 -15.63 -5.62 -5.13
C VAL A 288 -14.34 -4.83 -4.90
N ALA A 289 -13.67 -5.09 -3.78
CA ALA A 289 -12.40 -4.46 -3.46
C ALA A 289 -11.24 -5.17 -4.16
N VAL A 290 -10.45 -4.44 -4.94
CA VAL A 290 -9.28 -4.97 -5.64
C VAL A 290 -8.06 -4.91 -4.73
N GLY A 291 -7.74 -6.04 -4.10
CA GLY A 291 -6.63 -6.20 -3.18
C GLY A 291 -6.93 -5.78 -1.74
N THR A 292 -6.08 -6.24 -0.83
CA THR A 292 -6.21 -5.97 0.62
C THR A 292 -6.09 -4.50 0.98
N THR A 293 -5.40 -3.70 0.17
CA THR A 293 -5.29 -2.24 0.36
C THR A 293 -6.63 -1.53 0.17
N SER A 294 -7.42 -1.94 -0.84
CA SER A 294 -8.77 -1.41 -1.05
C SER A 294 -9.71 -1.86 0.07
N VAL A 295 -9.64 -3.14 0.49
CA VAL A 295 -10.40 -3.64 1.67
C VAL A 295 -10.08 -2.81 2.89
N ARG A 296 -8.81 -2.63 3.22
CA ARG A 296 -8.36 -1.86 4.38
C ARG A 296 -8.86 -0.41 4.34
N THR A 297 -8.85 0.21 3.17
CA THR A 297 -9.37 1.58 3.00
C THR A 297 -10.87 1.64 3.32
N LEU A 298 -11.66 0.73 2.75
CA LEU A 298 -13.11 0.70 2.95
C LEU A 298 -13.48 0.43 4.41
N GLU A 299 -12.82 -0.53 5.06
CA GLU A 299 -12.99 -0.80 6.49
C GLU A 299 -12.59 0.41 7.34
N SER A 300 -11.48 1.08 7.02
CA SER A 300 -11.05 2.29 7.72
C SER A 300 -12.08 3.41 7.62
N LEU A 301 -12.74 3.59 6.47
CA LEU A 301 -13.80 4.59 6.30
C LEU A 301 -14.97 4.33 7.25
N TYR A 302 -15.36 3.08 7.44
CA TYR A 302 -16.42 2.72 8.37
C TYR A 302 -16.06 3.15 9.81
N TYR A 303 -14.87 2.79 10.29
CA TYR A 303 -14.43 3.13 11.65
C TYR A 303 -14.19 4.63 11.83
N ILE A 304 -13.69 5.34 10.83
CA ILE A 304 -13.60 6.80 10.83
C ILE A 304 -15.00 7.41 10.97
N GLY A 305 -15.99 6.89 10.25
CA GLY A 305 -17.37 7.33 10.35
C GLY A 305 -17.97 7.10 11.74
N VAL A 306 -17.70 5.94 12.36
CA VAL A 306 -18.10 5.64 13.74
C VAL A 306 -17.48 6.65 14.71
N THR A 307 -16.17 6.90 14.61
CA THR A 307 -15.47 7.86 15.47
C THR A 307 -16.04 9.27 15.34
N LEU A 308 -16.26 9.74 14.10
CA LEU A 308 -16.86 11.05 13.85
C LEU A 308 -18.30 11.17 14.39
N SER A 309 -19.07 10.08 14.35
CA SER A 309 -20.43 10.08 14.90
C SER A 309 -20.45 10.18 16.43
N GLN A 310 -19.46 9.62 17.09
CA GLN A 310 -19.28 9.66 18.55
C GLN A 310 -18.64 10.98 19.03
N HIS A 311 -17.75 11.55 18.20
CA HIS A 311 -16.99 12.77 18.49
C HIS A 311 -17.08 13.74 17.31
N PRO A 312 -18.23 14.45 17.13
CA PRO A 312 -18.46 15.34 15.99
C PRO A 312 -17.45 16.47 15.86
N ASP A 313 -16.83 16.86 16.97
CA ASP A 313 -15.84 17.94 17.06
C ASP A 313 -14.38 17.43 16.88
N ALA A 314 -14.20 16.14 16.59
CA ALA A 314 -12.87 15.57 16.38
C ALA A 314 -12.15 16.27 15.23
N SER A 315 -10.97 16.81 15.50
CA SER A 315 -10.15 17.47 14.48
C SER A 315 -9.53 16.45 13.53
N GLN A 316 -9.17 16.88 12.32
CA GLN A 316 -8.43 16.02 11.38
C GLN A 316 -7.15 15.42 11.99
N GLN A 317 -6.48 16.15 12.89
CA GLN A 317 -5.28 15.68 13.59
C GLN A 317 -5.55 14.52 14.54
N GLU A 318 -6.72 14.49 15.20
CA GLU A 318 -7.11 13.39 16.09
C GLU A 318 -7.42 12.11 15.32
N LEU A 319 -7.95 12.24 14.09
CA LEU A 319 -8.19 11.10 13.20
C LEU A 319 -6.90 10.50 12.64
N HIS A 320 -5.86 11.31 12.46
CA HIS A 320 -4.54 10.85 12.01
C HIS A 320 -3.75 10.06 13.07
N GLY A 321 -4.04 10.25 14.35
CA GLY A 321 -3.33 9.62 15.48
C GLY A 321 -3.92 8.30 15.96
N GLN A 322 -5.09 7.90 15.50
CA GLN A 322 -5.71 6.66 15.95
C GLN A 322 -5.14 5.47 15.17
N GLN A 323 -4.33 4.66 15.85
CA GLN A 323 -3.98 3.32 15.39
C GLN A 323 -5.25 2.47 15.41
N TRP A 324 -5.77 2.15 14.23
CA TRP A 324 -6.84 1.19 14.13
C TRP A 324 -6.34 -0.21 14.51
N GLN A 325 -6.91 -0.76 15.57
CA GLN A 325 -6.67 -2.14 15.99
C GLN A 325 -7.96 -2.94 15.76
N PRO A 326 -7.99 -3.90 14.81
CA PRO A 326 -9.21 -4.61 14.43
C PRO A 326 -9.82 -5.46 15.54
N HIS A 327 -9.12 -5.63 16.65
CA HIS A 327 -9.56 -6.42 17.81
C HIS A 327 -9.97 -5.56 19.02
N GLU A 328 -9.89 -4.22 18.94
CA GLU A 328 -10.48 -3.40 19.98
C GLU A 328 -12.01 -3.47 19.88
N THR A 329 -12.63 -4.07 20.90
CA THR A 329 -14.08 -4.08 21.07
C THR A 329 -14.54 -2.66 21.34
N HIS A 330 -15.05 -1.96 20.33
CA HIS A 330 -15.84 -0.77 20.58
C HIS A 330 -17.14 -1.19 21.31
N PRO A 331 -17.54 -0.46 22.37
CA PRO A 331 -18.78 -0.74 23.05
C PRO A 331 -19.93 -0.70 22.03
N GLU A 332 -20.83 -1.64 22.14
CA GLU A 332 -21.96 -1.93 21.28
C GLU A 332 -22.45 -0.72 20.47
N VAL A 333 -22.10 -0.70 19.19
CA VAL A 333 -22.85 0.10 18.23
C VAL A 333 -24.18 -0.64 18.10
N SER A 334 -25.19 -0.17 18.80
CA SER A 334 -26.56 -0.64 18.59
C SER A 334 -26.83 -0.51 17.10
N THR A 335 -27.26 -1.58 16.48
CA THR A 335 -27.60 -1.67 15.06
C THR A 335 -28.75 -0.72 14.75
N THR A 336 -28.48 0.54 14.63
CA THR A 336 -29.32 1.47 13.91
C THR A 336 -28.95 1.29 12.45
N LYS A 337 -29.89 0.75 11.67
CA LYS A 337 -29.82 0.73 10.23
C LYS A 337 -29.36 2.13 9.80
N ALA A 338 -28.22 2.17 9.11
CA ALA A 338 -27.83 3.37 8.40
C ALA A 338 -28.99 3.76 7.49
N PRO A 339 -29.37 5.05 7.45
CA PRO A 339 -30.39 5.51 6.54
C PRO A 339 -29.94 5.36 5.09
#